data_670d646f919d696357f09953420bccbd
#
_entry.id   670d646f919d696357f09953420bccbd
#
_cell.length_a   1.000
_cell.length_b   1.000
_cell.length_c   1.000
_cell.angle_alpha   90.00
_cell.angle_beta   90.00
_cell.angle_gamma   90.00
#
_symmetry.space_group_name_H-M   'P 1'
#
loop_
_entity.id
_entity.type
_entity.pdbx_description
1 polymer ?
#
loop_
_entity_poly.entity_id
_entity_poly.type
_entity_poly.pdbx_seq_one_letter_code
_entity_poly.pdbx_strand_id
1 'polypeptide(L)'
;MLTIRRHTGSILLAALVSVCWPLDRPAQAWEDQKVSGPFVCRAEFPLSGMEGLMAELAQIQGDLAKYLGIPPTQESIDLYLFRDKQSYSRFLEQHFPKVPHRRALYLKGRGTGMVFAYRNPEFQIDVRHECTHALLHASLPVVPLWLDEGLAEYFEVPAGERAFDNPHLTSLKWNLWFGGVPRMENLESVGSLEGMRQAEYRSSWAWVHFMLHGSRAAHAELVGYLKDIQAHTPPGLLSQRLRQHVPGVEQRFTAHFKSWRR
;
A
#
# COMPACT_ATOMS: atom_id res chain seq x y z
N MET A 1 25.31 -7.04 -14.56
CA MET A 1 24.10 -7.69 -15.13
C MET A 1 22.94 -7.31 -14.19
N LEU A 2 22.24 -6.18 -14.46
CA LEU A 2 21.17 -5.68 -13.60
C LEU A 2 19.92 -6.52 -13.88
N THR A 3 19.53 -7.30 -12.89
CA THR A 3 18.26 -8.01 -12.92
C THR A 3 17.14 -6.97 -12.74
N ILE A 4 16.47 -6.61 -13.83
CA ILE A 4 15.27 -5.77 -13.80
C ILE A 4 14.19 -6.59 -13.08
N ARG A 5 13.92 -6.25 -11.81
CA ARG A 5 12.79 -6.78 -11.07
C ARG A 5 11.48 -6.39 -11.80
N ARG A 6 10.81 -7.35 -12.36
CA ARG A 6 9.45 -7.17 -12.91
C ARG A 6 8.49 -7.08 -11.74
N HIS A 7 8.15 -5.85 -11.33
CA HIS A 7 7.00 -5.64 -10.46
C HIS A 7 5.73 -5.99 -11.25
N THR A 8 5.18 -7.15 -10.99
CA THR A 8 3.81 -7.45 -11.39
C THR A 8 2.92 -6.78 -10.35
N GLY A 9 2.40 -5.60 -10.69
CA GLY A 9 1.61 -4.77 -9.80
C GLY A 9 0.53 -5.56 -9.05
N SER A 10 0.45 -5.31 -7.75
CA SER A 10 -0.68 -5.71 -6.92
C SER A 10 -1.90 -4.93 -7.38
N ILE A 11 -3.06 -5.56 -7.55
CA ILE A 11 -4.31 -4.87 -7.89
C ILE A 11 -5.17 -4.80 -6.65
N LEU A 12 -5.52 -3.60 -6.25
CA LEU A 12 -6.62 -3.36 -5.36
C LEU A 12 -7.92 -3.69 -6.08
N LEU A 13 -8.54 -4.79 -5.77
CA LEU A 13 -9.94 -5.00 -6.06
C LEU A 13 -10.73 -4.61 -4.81
N ALA A 14 -10.95 -3.31 -4.60
CA ALA A 14 -12.07 -2.85 -3.79
C ALA A 14 -13.37 -3.17 -4.54
N ALA A 15 -13.51 -4.41 -5.00
CA ALA A 15 -14.77 -4.93 -5.44
C ALA A 15 -15.63 -5.06 -4.18
N LEU A 16 -16.66 -4.26 -4.06
CA LEU A 16 -17.82 -4.52 -3.21
C LEU A 16 -18.48 -5.82 -3.69
N VAL A 17 -17.76 -6.93 -3.55
CA VAL A 17 -18.32 -8.25 -3.73
C VAL A 17 -19.14 -8.47 -2.48
N SER A 18 -20.47 -8.49 -2.64
CA SER A 18 -21.37 -9.02 -1.62
C SER A 18 -21.09 -10.50 -1.43
N VAL A 19 -20.01 -10.81 -0.74
CA VAL A 19 -19.69 -12.16 -0.32
C VAL A 19 -20.43 -12.37 1.00
N CYS A 20 -21.57 -13.04 0.93
CA CYS A 20 -22.10 -13.74 2.08
C CYS A 20 -21.08 -14.83 2.41
N TRP A 21 -20.23 -14.60 3.38
CA TRP A 21 -19.34 -15.62 3.92
C TRP A 21 -20.21 -16.67 4.62
N PRO A 22 -20.22 -17.92 4.19
CA PRO A 22 -20.88 -18.96 4.94
C PRO A 22 -20.25 -19.03 6.33
N LEU A 23 -21.09 -19.02 7.38
CA LEU A 23 -20.65 -19.18 8.77
C LEU A 23 -20.01 -20.53 9.06
N ASP A 24 -20.21 -21.53 8.18
CA ASP A 24 -19.48 -22.80 8.18
C ASP A 24 -18.14 -22.63 7.47
N ARG A 25 -17.14 -22.24 8.25
CA ARG A 25 -15.75 -22.25 7.79
C ARG A 25 -15.37 -23.72 7.50
N PRO A 26 -15.00 -24.08 6.25
CA PRO A 26 -14.31 -25.34 6.07
C PRO A 26 -13.08 -25.28 6.98
N ALA A 27 -12.84 -26.35 7.70
CA ALA A 27 -11.71 -26.43 8.62
C ALA A 27 -10.40 -26.49 7.83
N GLN A 28 -9.98 -25.34 7.27
CA GLN A 28 -8.59 -25.17 6.87
C GLN A 28 -7.79 -25.28 8.17
N ALA A 29 -7.01 -26.32 8.29
CA ALA A 29 -6.13 -26.49 9.45
C ALA A 29 -4.97 -25.47 9.34
N TRP A 30 -5.14 -24.31 9.99
CA TRP A 30 -4.05 -23.37 10.18
C TRP A 30 -3.07 -23.97 11.16
N GLU A 31 -1.81 -24.09 10.76
CA GLU A 31 -0.76 -24.68 11.60
C GLU A 31 -0.39 -23.74 12.76
N ASP A 32 -0.47 -22.41 12.53
CA ASP A 32 -0.16 -21.42 13.57
C ASP A 32 -1.09 -20.21 13.47
N GLN A 33 -1.30 -19.53 14.59
CA GLN A 33 -2.10 -18.31 14.68
C GLN A 33 -1.48 -17.33 15.68
N LYS A 34 -1.38 -16.05 15.27
CA LYS A 34 -0.84 -14.98 16.11
C LYS A 34 -1.58 -13.68 15.89
N VAL A 35 -1.72 -12.88 16.96
CA VAL A 35 -2.26 -11.50 16.87
C VAL A 35 -1.10 -10.51 16.99
N SER A 36 -1.05 -9.52 16.11
CA SER A 36 -0.07 -8.43 16.16
C SER A 36 -0.72 -7.12 15.71
N GLY A 37 -0.85 -6.16 16.63
CA GLY A 37 -1.63 -4.96 16.37
C GLY A 37 -3.06 -5.32 15.95
N PRO A 38 -3.60 -4.75 14.85
CA PRO A 38 -4.93 -5.07 14.35
C PRO A 38 -5.01 -6.41 13.59
N PHE A 39 -3.85 -7.05 13.31
CA PHE A 39 -3.79 -8.24 12.45
C PHE A 39 -4.02 -9.52 13.24
N VAL A 40 -4.99 -10.31 12.77
CA VAL A 40 -5.21 -11.70 13.20
C VAL A 40 -4.61 -12.60 12.13
N CYS A 41 -3.36 -12.98 12.32
CA CYS A 41 -2.60 -13.81 11.38
C CYS A 41 -2.94 -15.29 11.55
N ARG A 42 -3.21 -15.98 10.47
CA ARG A 42 -3.36 -17.45 10.37
C ARG A 42 -2.45 -17.96 9.25
N ALA A 43 -1.63 -18.96 9.56
CA ALA A 43 -0.64 -19.49 8.62
C ALA A 43 -0.71 -21.01 8.48
N GLU A 44 -0.42 -21.50 7.28
CA GLU A 44 -0.22 -22.94 6.99
C GLU A 44 1.21 -23.41 7.32
N PHE A 45 1.95 -22.65 8.11
CA PHE A 45 3.32 -22.92 8.51
C PHE A 45 3.62 -22.22 9.85
N PRO A 46 4.64 -22.66 10.60
CA PRO A 46 5.02 -22.03 11.86
C PRO A 46 5.39 -20.56 11.65
N LEU A 47 4.85 -19.69 12.48
CA LEU A 47 5.15 -18.24 12.49
C LEU A 47 6.43 -17.91 13.28
N SER A 48 7.10 -18.92 13.82
CA SER A 48 8.44 -18.78 14.40
C SER A 48 9.42 -18.26 13.35
N GLY A 49 10.17 -17.20 13.66
CA GLY A 49 11.04 -16.50 12.71
C GLY A 49 10.35 -15.41 11.88
N MET A 50 9.06 -15.15 12.11
CA MET A 50 8.33 -14.05 11.48
C MET A 50 8.00 -12.90 12.44
N GLU A 51 8.55 -12.94 13.65
CA GLU A 51 8.30 -11.93 14.68
C GLU A 51 8.67 -10.52 14.19
N GLY A 52 9.77 -10.41 13.44
CA GLY A 52 10.21 -9.13 12.84
C GLY A 52 9.16 -8.55 11.90
N LEU A 53 8.67 -9.35 10.95
CA LEU A 53 7.62 -8.90 10.03
C LEU A 53 6.32 -8.54 10.76
N MET A 54 5.91 -9.36 11.73
CA MET A 54 4.68 -9.08 12.51
C MET A 54 4.80 -7.78 13.31
N ALA A 55 5.98 -7.50 13.88
CA ALA A 55 6.25 -6.24 14.56
C ALA A 55 6.25 -5.05 13.59
N GLU A 56 6.83 -5.20 12.39
CA GLU A 56 6.80 -4.18 11.34
C GLU A 56 5.39 -3.85 10.88
N LEU A 57 4.51 -4.85 10.71
CA LEU A 57 3.11 -4.63 10.35
C LEU A 57 2.37 -3.81 11.42
N ALA A 58 2.56 -4.13 12.69
CA ALA A 58 2.00 -3.34 13.79
C ALA A 58 2.58 -1.92 13.81
N GLN A 59 3.88 -1.76 13.50
CA GLN A 59 4.55 -0.46 13.42
C GLN A 59 4.01 0.40 12.27
N ILE A 60 3.62 -0.18 11.12
CA ILE A 60 3.03 0.58 10.00
C ILE A 60 1.80 1.37 10.47
N GLN A 61 0.93 0.79 11.30
CA GLN A 61 -0.20 1.52 11.87
C GLN A 61 0.25 2.74 12.71
N GLY A 62 1.29 2.57 13.53
CA GLY A 62 1.88 3.66 14.28
C GLY A 62 2.49 4.74 13.40
N ASP A 63 3.15 4.35 12.32
CA ASP A 63 3.75 5.25 11.35
C ASP A 63 2.67 6.04 10.57
N LEU A 64 1.58 5.42 10.17
CA LEU A 64 0.42 6.07 9.54
C LEU A 64 -0.17 7.14 10.48
N ALA A 65 -0.31 6.82 11.77
CA ALA A 65 -0.79 7.79 12.77
C ALA A 65 0.19 8.93 12.96
N LYS A 66 1.47 8.64 13.10
CA LYS A 66 2.52 9.62 13.38
C LYS A 66 2.79 10.56 12.21
N TYR A 67 2.89 10.02 11.00
CA TYR A 67 3.31 10.80 9.83
C TYR A 67 2.15 11.38 9.03
N LEU A 68 0.98 10.74 9.07
CA LEU A 68 -0.15 11.13 8.24
C LEU A 68 -1.38 11.56 9.04
N GLY A 69 -1.35 11.42 10.37
CA GLY A 69 -2.50 11.72 11.21
C GLY A 69 -3.68 10.76 11.02
N ILE A 70 -3.45 9.59 10.42
CA ILE A 70 -4.47 8.56 10.24
C ILE A 70 -4.64 7.82 11.56
N PRO A 71 -5.83 7.85 12.19
CA PRO A 71 -6.03 7.20 13.48
C PRO A 71 -5.86 5.68 13.36
N PRO A 72 -5.33 5.03 14.41
CA PRO A 72 -5.27 3.58 14.46
C PRO A 72 -6.66 2.97 14.30
N THR A 73 -6.78 1.96 13.45
CA THR A 73 -8.04 1.24 13.28
C THR A 73 -8.41 0.47 14.55
N GLN A 74 -9.71 0.43 14.83
CA GLN A 74 -10.29 -0.45 15.86
C GLN A 74 -10.81 -1.77 15.26
N GLU A 75 -10.83 -1.87 13.92
CA GLU A 75 -11.24 -3.09 13.23
C GLU A 75 -10.08 -4.09 13.21
N SER A 76 -10.39 -5.37 13.41
CA SER A 76 -9.44 -6.43 13.16
C SER A 76 -9.27 -6.67 11.65
N ILE A 77 -8.07 -7.06 11.25
CA ILE A 77 -7.73 -7.41 9.86
C ILE A 77 -7.28 -8.87 9.85
N ASP A 78 -7.95 -9.70 9.08
CA ASP A 78 -7.54 -11.10 8.92
C ASP A 78 -6.37 -11.19 7.92
N LEU A 79 -5.28 -11.82 8.35
CA LEU A 79 -4.09 -12.06 7.53
C LEU A 79 -3.91 -13.58 7.35
N TYR A 80 -4.09 -14.07 6.12
CA TYR A 80 -4.01 -15.47 5.74
C TYR A 80 -2.72 -15.75 4.97
N LEU A 81 -1.82 -16.54 5.55
CA LEU A 81 -0.51 -16.85 5.02
C LEU A 81 -0.42 -18.31 4.58
N PHE A 82 -0.20 -18.52 3.30
CA PHE A 82 -0.16 -19.84 2.68
C PHE A 82 1.28 -20.31 2.49
N ARG A 83 1.48 -21.62 2.60
CA ARG A 83 2.80 -22.26 2.45
C ARG A 83 3.35 -22.09 1.05
N ASP A 84 2.49 -22.16 0.04
CA ASP A 84 2.86 -22.07 -1.37
C ASP A 84 1.70 -21.56 -2.24
N LYS A 85 2.03 -21.34 -3.53
CA LYS A 85 1.06 -20.87 -4.52
C LYS A 85 -0.10 -21.84 -4.72
N GLN A 86 0.10 -23.15 -4.57
CA GLN A 86 -0.93 -24.14 -4.84
C GLN A 86 -2.03 -24.10 -3.78
N SER A 87 -1.65 -24.10 -2.49
CA SER A 87 -2.61 -24.00 -1.39
C SER A 87 -3.36 -22.67 -1.43
N TYR A 88 -2.65 -21.55 -1.68
CA TYR A 88 -3.23 -20.24 -1.89
C TYR A 88 -4.26 -20.20 -3.04
N SER A 89 -3.90 -20.68 -4.24
CA SER A 89 -4.79 -20.67 -5.38
C SER A 89 -6.03 -21.51 -5.15
N ARG A 90 -5.87 -22.72 -4.58
CA ARG A 90 -6.99 -23.61 -4.24
C ARG A 90 -7.96 -22.93 -3.27
N PHE A 91 -7.44 -22.25 -2.25
CA PHE A 91 -8.26 -21.52 -1.28
C PHE A 91 -9.05 -20.38 -1.96
N LEU A 92 -8.38 -19.57 -2.80
CA LEU A 92 -9.07 -18.48 -3.50
C LEU A 92 -10.11 -18.99 -4.49
N GLU A 93 -9.81 -20.04 -5.28
CA GLU A 93 -10.77 -20.64 -6.19
C GLU A 93 -12.02 -21.16 -5.48
N GLN A 94 -11.83 -21.74 -4.29
CA GLN A 94 -12.92 -22.26 -3.49
C GLN A 94 -13.78 -21.17 -2.85
N HIS A 95 -13.15 -20.10 -2.33
CA HIS A 95 -13.84 -19.10 -1.50
C HIS A 95 -14.08 -17.77 -2.24
N PHE A 96 -13.26 -17.43 -3.23
CA PHE A 96 -13.28 -16.18 -3.97
C PHE A 96 -13.05 -16.38 -5.48
N PRO A 97 -13.87 -17.19 -6.16
CA PRO A 97 -13.62 -17.64 -7.54
C PRO A 97 -13.60 -16.51 -8.59
N LYS A 98 -14.06 -15.31 -8.22
CA LYS A 98 -14.08 -14.14 -9.12
C LYS A 98 -12.89 -13.21 -8.92
N VAL A 99 -12.01 -13.51 -7.97
CA VAL A 99 -10.86 -12.67 -7.65
C VAL A 99 -9.66 -13.06 -8.50
N PRO A 100 -8.95 -12.11 -9.12
CA PRO A 100 -7.76 -12.43 -9.91
C PRO A 100 -6.65 -13.01 -9.04
N HIS A 101 -5.98 -14.05 -9.54
CA HIS A 101 -4.88 -14.70 -8.83
C HIS A 101 -3.60 -13.86 -8.95
N ARG A 102 -3.16 -13.33 -7.82
CA ARG A 102 -1.94 -12.54 -7.65
C ARG A 102 -1.06 -13.17 -6.59
N ARG A 103 0.16 -12.65 -6.37
CA ARG A 103 1.07 -13.16 -5.33
C ARG A 103 0.55 -12.89 -3.91
N ALA A 104 -0.10 -11.75 -3.75
CA ALA A 104 -0.84 -11.39 -2.57
C ALA A 104 -2.04 -10.53 -2.98
N LEU A 105 -2.99 -10.34 -2.07
CA LEU A 105 -4.15 -9.53 -2.36
C LEU A 105 -4.85 -9.11 -1.07
N TYR A 106 -5.36 -7.89 -1.06
CA TYR A 106 -6.28 -7.37 -0.07
C TYR A 106 -7.72 -7.40 -0.60
N LEU A 107 -8.64 -7.88 0.23
CA LEU A 107 -10.08 -7.82 -0.03
C LEU A 107 -10.80 -7.14 1.13
N LYS A 108 -11.66 -6.18 0.84
CA LYS A 108 -12.63 -5.64 1.79
C LYS A 108 -14.04 -6.02 1.36
N GLY A 109 -14.67 -6.87 2.15
CA GLY A 109 -16.07 -7.22 1.99
C GLY A 109 -16.96 -6.38 2.91
N ARG A 110 -18.16 -6.89 3.24
CA ARG A 110 -19.07 -6.30 4.22
C ARG A 110 -18.60 -6.47 5.68
N GLY A 111 -17.50 -7.19 5.92
CA GLY A 111 -16.91 -7.48 7.22
C GLY A 111 -15.51 -6.92 7.39
N THR A 112 -14.68 -7.65 8.12
CA THR A 112 -13.26 -7.36 8.30
C THR A 112 -12.49 -7.37 6.99
N GLY A 113 -11.48 -6.51 6.86
CA GLY A 113 -10.52 -6.59 5.78
C GLY A 113 -9.72 -7.89 5.83
N MET A 114 -9.41 -8.47 4.69
CA MET A 114 -8.70 -9.74 4.57
C MET A 114 -7.49 -9.58 3.66
N VAL A 115 -6.34 -10.02 4.12
CA VAL A 115 -5.09 -10.08 3.35
C VAL A 115 -4.73 -11.55 3.12
N PHE A 116 -4.36 -11.89 1.89
CA PHE A 116 -3.95 -13.22 1.48
C PHE A 116 -2.59 -13.15 0.82
N ALA A 117 -1.64 -13.97 1.25
CA ALA A 117 -0.32 -14.06 0.63
C ALA A 117 0.25 -15.46 0.74
N TYR A 118 1.08 -15.88 -0.22
CA TYR A 118 1.81 -17.14 -0.14
C TYR A 118 3.32 -16.93 -0.14
N ARG A 119 4.07 -17.85 0.46
CA ARG A 119 5.53 -17.81 0.49
C ARG A 119 6.12 -17.81 -0.92
N ASN A 120 6.88 -16.76 -1.21
CA ASN A 120 7.61 -16.54 -2.46
C ASN A 120 8.82 -15.64 -2.15
N PRO A 121 9.76 -15.39 -3.08
CA PRO A 121 10.93 -14.53 -2.82
C PRO A 121 10.60 -13.09 -2.40
N GLU A 122 9.43 -12.56 -2.79
CA GLU A 122 8.98 -11.20 -2.48
C GLU A 122 7.94 -11.17 -1.34
N PHE A 123 7.77 -12.29 -0.62
CA PHE A 123 6.69 -12.50 0.34
C PHE A 123 6.53 -11.37 1.37
N GLN A 124 7.64 -10.92 1.97
CA GLN A 124 7.58 -9.89 3.01
C GLN A 124 7.18 -8.52 2.43
N ILE A 125 7.61 -8.22 1.20
CA ILE A 125 7.23 -7.03 0.45
C ILE A 125 5.73 -7.08 0.17
N ASP A 126 5.26 -8.18 -0.43
CA ASP A 126 3.86 -8.40 -0.77
C ASP A 126 2.95 -8.27 0.48
N VAL A 127 3.35 -8.86 1.61
CA VAL A 127 2.57 -8.79 2.86
C VAL A 127 2.52 -7.36 3.40
N ARG A 128 3.64 -6.61 3.43
CA ARG A 128 3.62 -5.20 3.87
C ARG A 128 2.75 -4.33 2.97
N HIS A 129 2.83 -4.53 1.65
CA HIS A 129 2.03 -3.82 0.66
C HIS A 129 0.53 -3.99 0.92
N GLU A 130 0.04 -5.24 0.94
CA GLU A 130 -1.38 -5.54 1.12
C GLU A 130 -1.89 -5.18 2.53
N CYS A 131 -1.06 -5.33 3.55
CA CYS A 131 -1.40 -4.89 4.90
C CYS A 131 -1.51 -3.36 5.00
N THR A 132 -0.75 -2.61 4.21
CA THR A 132 -0.88 -1.15 4.14
C THR A 132 -2.24 -0.75 3.57
N HIS A 133 -2.68 -1.36 2.46
CA HIS A 133 -4.03 -1.17 1.96
C HIS A 133 -5.09 -1.48 3.03
N ALA A 134 -4.95 -2.62 3.71
CA ALA A 134 -5.89 -3.02 4.74
C ALA A 134 -6.00 -1.98 5.87
N LEU A 135 -4.88 -1.42 6.33
CA LEU A 135 -4.84 -0.38 7.36
C LEU A 135 -5.49 0.93 6.88
N LEU A 136 -5.17 1.35 5.65
CA LEU A 136 -5.75 2.57 5.05
C LEU A 136 -7.27 2.46 4.94
N HIS A 137 -7.77 1.36 4.39
CA HIS A 137 -9.19 1.13 4.18
C HIS A 137 -9.97 0.77 5.46
N ALA A 138 -9.29 0.38 6.53
CA ALA A 138 -9.90 0.21 7.87
C ALA A 138 -10.02 1.54 8.63
N SER A 139 -9.23 2.56 8.24
CA SER A 139 -9.14 3.85 8.95
C SER A 139 -9.73 5.02 8.16
N LEU A 140 -9.86 4.89 6.84
CA LEU A 140 -10.34 5.95 5.95
C LEU A 140 -11.57 5.49 5.17
N PRO A 141 -12.60 6.35 5.02
CA PRO A 141 -13.81 5.99 4.27
C PRO A 141 -13.56 5.76 2.78
N VAL A 142 -12.55 6.43 2.22
CA VAL A 142 -12.11 6.32 0.83
C VAL A 142 -10.64 6.73 0.73
N VAL A 143 -9.90 6.09 -0.16
CA VAL A 143 -8.53 6.51 -0.50
C VAL A 143 -8.46 6.62 -2.01
N PRO A 144 -8.02 7.75 -2.59
CA PRO A 144 -7.79 7.83 -4.03
C PRO A 144 -6.77 6.80 -4.48
N LEU A 145 -7.05 6.12 -5.59
CA LEU A 145 -6.27 4.98 -6.08
C LEU A 145 -4.76 5.23 -6.10
N TRP A 146 -4.35 6.35 -6.69
CA TRP A 146 -2.93 6.67 -6.79
C TRP A 146 -2.25 6.88 -5.43
N LEU A 147 -3.00 7.44 -4.45
CA LEU A 147 -2.47 7.68 -3.11
C LEU A 147 -2.40 6.39 -2.30
N ASP A 148 -3.39 5.52 -2.45
CA ASP A 148 -3.44 4.19 -1.86
C ASP A 148 -2.24 3.35 -2.32
N GLU A 149 -2.03 3.25 -3.64
CA GLU A 149 -0.89 2.55 -4.22
C GLU A 149 0.45 3.21 -3.85
N GLY A 150 0.51 4.55 -3.87
CA GLY A 150 1.72 5.27 -3.52
C GLY A 150 2.15 5.09 -2.05
N LEU A 151 1.18 4.99 -1.13
CA LEU A 151 1.44 4.68 0.27
C LEU A 151 1.83 3.21 0.44
N ALA A 152 1.15 2.28 -0.24
CA ALA A 152 1.51 0.87 -0.20
C ALA A 152 2.94 0.62 -0.70
N GLU A 153 3.33 1.20 -1.85
CA GLU A 153 4.70 1.17 -2.39
C GLU A 153 5.74 1.82 -1.45
N TYR A 154 5.34 2.81 -0.67
CA TYR A 154 6.23 3.43 0.32
C TYR A 154 6.42 2.53 1.54
N PHE A 155 5.35 1.92 2.05
CA PHE A 155 5.38 1.12 3.27
C PHE A 155 5.76 -0.36 3.04
N GLU A 156 5.80 -0.86 1.79
CA GLU A 156 6.24 -2.22 1.49
C GLU A 156 7.71 -2.48 1.83
N VAL A 157 8.52 -1.41 1.88
CA VAL A 157 9.95 -1.45 2.23
C VAL A 157 10.11 -1.36 3.76
N PRO A 158 11.08 -2.08 4.37
CA PRO A 158 11.36 -1.99 5.80
C PRO A 158 11.59 -0.55 6.28
N ALA A 159 11.18 -0.23 7.50
CA ALA A 159 11.17 1.15 8.01
C ALA A 159 12.50 1.91 7.84
N GLY A 160 13.63 1.25 8.05
CA GLY A 160 14.97 1.85 7.90
C GLY A 160 15.39 2.14 6.44
N GLU A 161 14.67 1.61 5.48
CA GLU A 161 15.00 1.66 4.05
C GLU A 161 14.03 2.53 3.24
N ARG A 162 12.81 2.78 3.74
CA ARG A 162 11.71 3.47 3.01
C ARG A 162 12.12 4.77 2.34
N ALA A 163 12.95 5.56 3.01
CA ALA A 163 13.36 6.86 2.51
C ALA A 163 14.44 6.79 1.43
N PHE A 164 15.30 5.77 1.40
CA PHE A 164 16.52 5.77 0.60
C PHE A 164 16.69 4.60 -0.35
N ASP A 165 16.09 3.45 -0.07
CA ASP A 165 16.36 2.20 -0.79
C ASP A 165 15.18 1.65 -1.58
N ASN A 166 14.13 2.47 -1.80
CA ASN A 166 13.02 2.03 -2.64
C ASN A 166 13.46 1.78 -4.08
N PRO A 167 13.07 0.66 -4.72
CA PRO A 167 13.45 0.29 -6.07
C PRO A 167 13.16 1.33 -7.15
N HIS A 168 12.15 2.18 -6.92
CA HIS A 168 11.76 3.23 -7.86
C HIS A 168 12.73 4.39 -7.95
N LEU A 169 13.56 4.61 -6.93
CA LEU A 169 14.39 5.81 -6.82
C LEU A 169 15.36 5.98 -8.00
N THR A 170 16.03 4.89 -8.41
CA THR A 170 16.99 4.94 -9.54
C THR A 170 16.29 5.28 -10.85
N SER A 171 15.20 4.59 -11.16
CA SER A 171 14.43 4.83 -12.39
C SER A 171 13.81 6.23 -12.43
N LEU A 172 13.35 6.74 -11.28
CA LEU A 172 12.84 8.09 -11.15
C LEU A 172 13.93 9.14 -11.42
N LYS A 173 15.12 8.99 -10.82
CA LYS A 173 16.26 9.91 -11.05
C LYS A 173 16.65 9.98 -12.52
N TRP A 174 16.69 8.85 -13.22
CA TRP A 174 16.94 8.83 -14.66
C TRP A 174 15.86 9.61 -15.43
N ASN A 175 14.57 9.39 -15.15
CA ASN A 175 13.48 10.14 -15.81
C ASN A 175 13.59 11.64 -15.57
N LEU A 176 13.88 12.05 -14.34
CA LEU A 176 14.05 13.47 -13.99
C LEU A 176 15.27 14.13 -14.64
N TRP A 177 16.32 13.35 -14.88
CA TRP A 177 17.50 13.83 -15.62
C TRP A 177 17.16 14.24 -17.05
N PHE A 178 16.26 13.48 -17.69
CA PHE A 178 15.78 13.78 -19.06
C PHE A 178 14.54 14.71 -19.09
N GLY A 179 14.21 15.37 -17.98
CA GLY A 179 13.12 16.33 -17.89
C GLY A 179 11.72 15.73 -17.70
N GLY A 180 11.61 14.42 -17.48
CA GLY A 180 10.35 13.71 -17.25
C GLY A 180 9.84 13.89 -15.83
N VAL A 181 9.13 14.98 -15.51
CA VAL A 181 8.49 15.17 -14.20
C VAL A 181 7.10 14.51 -14.23
N PRO A 182 6.81 13.55 -13.33
CA PRO A 182 5.48 12.94 -13.27
C PRO A 182 4.44 13.98 -12.82
N ARG A 183 3.37 14.12 -13.59
CA ARG A 183 2.28 15.04 -13.27
C ARG A 183 1.27 14.37 -12.36
N MET A 184 0.98 14.98 -11.21
CA MET A 184 0.03 14.43 -10.24
C MET A 184 -1.39 14.36 -10.81
N GLU A 185 -1.78 15.32 -11.67
CA GLU A 185 -3.09 15.32 -12.30
C GLU A 185 -3.35 14.07 -13.16
N ASN A 186 -2.29 13.54 -13.79
CA ASN A 186 -2.42 12.31 -14.56
C ASN A 186 -2.74 11.13 -13.62
N LEU A 187 -2.13 11.09 -12.42
CA LEU A 187 -2.42 10.07 -11.42
C LEU A 187 -3.84 10.21 -10.85
N GLU A 188 -4.27 11.44 -10.57
CA GLU A 188 -5.62 11.73 -10.06
C GLU A 188 -6.71 11.39 -11.09
N SER A 189 -6.38 11.36 -12.39
CA SER A 189 -7.31 10.95 -13.44
C SER A 189 -7.41 9.45 -13.67
N VAL A 190 -6.53 8.64 -13.06
CA VAL A 190 -6.59 7.18 -13.17
C VAL A 190 -7.72 6.65 -12.29
N GLY A 191 -8.80 6.23 -12.94
CA GLY A 191 -10.02 5.78 -12.26
C GLY A 191 -10.06 4.29 -11.95
N SER A 192 -9.12 3.49 -12.45
CA SER A 192 -9.10 2.04 -12.24
C SER A 192 -7.68 1.47 -12.24
N LEU A 193 -7.55 0.28 -11.68
CA LEU A 193 -6.27 -0.43 -11.59
C LEU A 193 -5.69 -0.86 -12.94
N GLU A 194 -6.54 -1.07 -13.95
CA GLU A 194 -6.10 -1.37 -15.30
C GLU A 194 -5.32 -0.18 -15.91
N GLY A 195 -5.57 1.04 -15.43
CA GLY A 195 -4.82 2.23 -15.79
C GLY A 195 -3.50 2.41 -15.05
N MET A 196 -3.29 1.69 -13.94
CA MET A 196 -2.06 1.72 -13.15
C MET A 196 -1.00 0.81 -13.79
N ARG A 197 -0.05 1.41 -14.48
CA ARG A 197 1.14 0.74 -15.02
C ARG A 197 2.34 1.00 -14.10
N GLN A 198 3.46 0.38 -14.38
CA GLN A 198 4.70 0.57 -13.60
C GLN A 198 5.12 2.06 -13.48
N ALA A 199 4.81 2.88 -14.48
CA ALA A 199 5.11 4.32 -14.43
C ALA A 199 4.21 5.06 -13.44
N GLU A 200 2.93 4.69 -13.36
CA GLU A 200 1.96 5.25 -12.42
C GLU A 200 2.30 4.85 -10.98
N TYR A 201 2.62 3.59 -10.68
CA TYR A 201 3.10 3.13 -9.38
C TYR A 201 4.33 3.91 -8.92
N ARG A 202 5.37 3.98 -9.76
CA ARG A 202 6.57 4.76 -9.47
C ARG A 202 6.27 6.24 -9.21
N SER A 203 5.38 6.83 -10.00
CA SER A 203 5.01 8.24 -9.86
C SER A 203 4.20 8.49 -8.58
N SER A 204 3.29 7.58 -8.23
CA SER A 204 2.51 7.61 -6.98
C SER A 204 3.42 7.54 -5.77
N TRP A 205 4.34 6.55 -5.75
CA TRP A 205 5.38 6.47 -4.73
C TRP A 205 6.20 7.76 -4.64
N ALA A 206 6.64 8.32 -5.77
CA ALA A 206 7.47 9.50 -5.78
C ALA A 206 6.76 10.73 -5.20
N TRP A 207 5.50 10.95 -5.51
CA TRP A 207 4.72 12.03 -4.92
C TRP A 207 4.49 11.82 -3.41
N VAL A 208 4.19 10.61 -2.96
CA VAL A 208 4.10 10.27 -1.53
C VAL A 208 5.43 10.53 -0.84
N HIS A 209 6.55 10.04 -1.38
CA HIS A 209 7.87 10.26 -0.84
C HIS A 209 8.23 11.75 -0.75
N PHE A 210 7.95 12.54 -1.79
CA PHE A 210 8.18 13.98 -1.78
C PHE A 210 7.36 14.69 -0.70
N MET A 211 6.08 14.32 -0.53
CA MET A 211 5.24 14.93 0.50
C MET A 211 5.66 14.52 1.92
N LEU A 212 6.19 13.32 2.11
CA LEU A 212 6.70 12.88 3.41
C LEU A 212 8.07 13.49 3.78
N HIS A 213 8.97 13.67 2.80
CA HIS A 213 10.37 14.02 3.04
C HIS A 213 10.83 15.34 2.43
N GLY A 214 9.99 16.02 1.67
CA GLY A 214 10.30 17.28 1.00
C GLY A 214 10.13 18.48 1.90
N SER A 215 9.12 19.31 1.66
CA SER A 215 8.86 20.51 2.47
C SER A 215 7.74 20.31 3.47
N ARG A 216 7.82 21.03 4.62
CA ARG A 216 6.74 21.05 5.62
C ARG A 216 5.37 21.42 5.00
N ALA A 217 5.37 22.35 4.01
CA ALA A 217 4.14 22.75 3.34
C ALA A 217 3.54 21.58 2.54
N ALA A 218 4.36 20.83 1.77
CA ALA A 218 3.87 19.67 1.03
C ALA A 218 3.34 18.56 1.97
N HIS A 219 4.02 18.33 3.08
CA HIS A 219 3.55 17.39 4.10
C HIS A 219 2.22 17.84 4.74
N ALA A 220 2.10 19.13 5.07
CA ALA A 220 0.88 19.68 5.64
C ALA A 220 -0.33 19.53 4.70
N GLU A 221 -0.12 19.68 3.38
CA GLU A 221 -1.18 19.47 2.39
C GLU A 221 -1.63 18.00 2.32
N LEU A 222 -0.70 17.05 2.38
CA LEU A 222 -1.04 15.64 2.43
C LEU A 222 -1.85 15.30 3.70
N VAL A 223 -1.40 15.76 4.86
CA VAL A 223 -2.10 15.52 6.14
C VAL A 223 -3.47 16.20 6.14
N GLY A 224 -3.56 17.44 5.66
CA GLY A 224 -4.83 18.16 5.53
C GLY A 224 -5.81 17.47 4.59
N TYR A 225 -5.32 16.96 3.47
CA TYR A 225 -6.11 16.19 2.49
C TYR A 225 -6.69 14.91 3.11
N LEU A 226 -5.88 14.15 3.82
CA LEU A 226 -6.31 12.93 4.53
C LEU A 226 -7.30 13.24 5.67
N LYS A 227 -7.10 14.36 6.37
CA LYS A 227 -8.03 14.82 7.41
C LYS A 227 -9.41 15.18 6.84
N ASP A 228 -9.45 15.82 5.67
CA ASP A 228 -10.73 16.12 5.00
C ASP A 228 -11.45 14.82 4.60
N ILE A 229 -10.72 13.82 4.10
CA ILE A 229 -11.28 12.49 3.81
C ILE A 229 -11.87 11.86 5.08
N GLN A 230 -11.12 11.87 6.19
CA GLN A 230 -11.61 11.35 7.48
C GLN A 230 -12.89 12.05 7.96
N ALA A 231 -12.96 13.35 7.75
CA ALA A 231 -14.11 14.16 8.12
C ALA A 231 -15.29 14.07 7.13
N HIS A 232 -15.22 13.18 6.13
CA HIS A 232 -16.18 13.09 5.03
C HIS A 232 -16.41 14.43 4.30
N THR A 233 -15.40 15.30 4.31
CA THR A 233 -15.38 16.56 3.59
C THR A 233 -14.72 16.34 2.23
N PRO A 234 -15.31 16.78 1.10
CA PRO A 234 -14.68 16.66 -0.21
C PRO A 234 -13.30 17.33 -0.22
N PRO A 235 -12.20 16.57 -0.38
CA PRO A 235 -10.85 17.14 -0.26
C PRO A 235 -10.40 17.92 -1.51
N GLY A 236 -11.12 17.82 -2.63
CA GLY A 236 -10.71 18.37 -3.93
C GLY A 236 -9.56 17.59 -4.55
N LEU A 237 -8.78 18.24 -5.40
CA LEU A 237 -7.58 17.66 -6.01
C LEU A 237 -6.34 18.06 -5.20
N LEU A 238 -5.53 17.07 -4.81
CA LEU A 238 -4.30 17.35 -4.04
C LEU A 238 -3.27 18.10 -4.89
N SER A 239 -3.25 17.87 -6.20
CA SER A 239 -2.42 18.64 -7.15
C SER A 239 -2.72 20.13 -7.12
N GLN A 240 -3.99 20.52 -7.04
CA GLN A 240 -4.40 21.93 -6.93
C GLN A 240 -3.98 22.53 -5.59
N ARG A 241 -4.19 21.81 -4.47
CA ARG A 241 -3.77 22.24 -3.13
C ARG A 241 -2.26 22.47 -3.09
N LEU A 242 -1.48 21.55 -3.61
CA LEU A 242 -0.02 21.67 -3.65
C LEU A 242 0.42 22.88 -4.48
N ARG A 243 -0.18 23.14 -5.66
CA ARG A 243 0.16 24.34 -6.46
C ARG A 243 -0.18 25.63 -5.74
N GLN A 244 -1.27 25.65 -5.02
CA GLN A 244 -1.71 26.83 -4.28
C GLN A 244 -0.79 27.15 -3.09
N HIS A 245 -0.36 26.13 -2.35
CA HIS A 245 0.33 26.32 -1.07
C HIS A 245 1.83 25.99 -1.10
N VAL A 246 2.31 25.38 -2.18
CA VAL A 246 3.72 25.02 -2.39
C VAL A 246 4.22 25.63 -3.71
N PRO A 247 4.57 26.93 -3.72
CA PRO A 247 5.04 27.61 -4.94
C PRO A 247 6.19 26.85 -5.61
N GLY A 248 6.07 26.60 -6.92
CA GLY A 248 7.06 25.87 -7.69
C GLY A 248 7.17 24.39 -7.30
N VAL A 249 6.04 23.73 -7.01
CA VAL A 249 6.00 22.35 -6.50
C VAL A 249 6.75 21.38 -7.41
N GLU A 250 6.63 21.48 -8.74
CA GLU A 250 7.31 20.61 -9.70
C GLU A 250 8.84 20.79 -9.68
N GLN A 251 9.29 22.06 -9.55
CA GLN A 251 10.72 22.37 -9.41
C GLN A 251 11.25 21.83 -8.07
N ARG A 252 10.50 21.98 -6.99
CA ARG A 252 10.85 21.44 -5.66
C ARG A 252 10.88 19.92 -5.66
N PHE A 253 9.91 19.27 -6.29
CA PHE A 253 9.89 17.84 -6.49
C PHE A 253 11.15 17.36 -7.22
N THR A 254 11.49 18.00 -8.33
CA THR A 254 12.70 17.67 -9.11
C THR A 254 13.96 17.88 -8.29
N ALA A 255 14.11 19.01 -7.62
CA ALA A 255 15.25 19.32 -6.77
C ALA A 255 15.41 18.31 -5.63
N HIS A 256 14.29 17.93 -4.99
CA HIS A 256 14.25 16.94 -3.93
C HIS A 256 14.92 15.63 -4.36
N PHE A 257 14.50 15.02 -5.45
CA PHE A 257 15.06 13.74 -5.90
C PHE A 257 16.46 13.85 -6.48
N LYS A 258 16.82 14.98 -7.10
CA LYS A 258 18.20 15.21 -7.58
C LYS A 258 19.21 15.31 -6.45
N SER A 259 18.80 15.88 -5.32
CA SER A 259 19.66 16.04 -4.12
C SER A 259 19.52 14.91 -3.10
N TRP A 260 18.49 14.04 -3.22
CA TRP A 260 18.20 13.00 -2.23
C TRP A 260 19.29 11.94 -2.18
N ARG A 261 19.96 11.87 -1.05
CA ARG A 261 21.08 10.94 -0.77
C ARG A 261 21.00 10.53 0.70
N ARG A 262 21.53 9.34 1.03
CA ARG A 262 21.82 8.97 2.42
C ARG A 262 22.80 9.92 3.03
#